data_e5c77885fcb1bd362b5a83276139b42c
#
_entry.id   e5c77885fcb1bd362b5a83276139b42c
#
_cell.length_a   1.000
_cell.length_b   1.000
_cell.length_c   1.000
_cell.angle_alpha   90.00
_cell.angle_beta   90.00
_cell.angle_gamma   90.00
#
_symmetry.space_group_name_H-M   'P 1'
#
loop_
_entity.id
_entity.type
_entity.pdbx_description
1 polymer ?
#
loop_
_entity_poly.entity_id
_entity_poly.type
_entity_poly.pdbx_seq_one_letter_code
_entity_poly.pdbx_strand_id
1 'polypeptide(L)'
;PLATIKGNWFKTDGSGSWEYGVYDSISILNNRIYTNANIRKKGKRIEMTLKDRESQEEMTLSFTPQKDGTCKIQQKGAEELVYSKERTPITQVAAEPDFKQFFRQDSTYLQGYINGYDPRLGFDTGLIYLSNELTREDYPTVIQIAPNGSFSCRFIINHPIESSVVLGHNWIPFYIEPGQTLTMYIDWEAVMARSRARDHYFPIRNTAYMGPSASLSYLLKDFDNLITYRYEDLSKSQKTLTPDQYKEHMKPIIA
;
A
#
# COMPACT_ATOMS: atom_id res chain seq x y z
N PRO A 1 25.97 3.36 1.95
CA PRO A 1 25.09 3.42 3.13
C PRO A 1 23.62 3.26 2.76
N LEU A 2 23.12 3.98 1.74
CA LEU A 2 21.70 3.93 1.34
C LEU A 2 21.23 2.51 0.98
N ALA A 3 21.95 1.78 0.17
CA ALA A 3 21.58 0.43 -0.27
C ALA A 3 21.27 -0.54 0.89
N THR A 4 21.91 -0.34 2.03
CA THR A 4 21.70 -1.18 3.23
C THR A 4 20.33 -0.94 3.88
N ILE A 5 19.86 0.33 3.87
CA ILE A 5 18.63 0.75 4.54
C ILE A 5 17.47 0.98 3.57
N LYS A 6 17.71 0.90 2.25
CA LYS A 6 16.69 1.08 1.21
C LYS A 6 15.61 0.00 1.30
N GLY A 7 14.34 0.41 1.17
CA GLY A 7 13.15 -0.44 1.15
C GLY A 7 12.11 -0.05 2.17
N ASN A 8 11.10 -0.90 2.30
CA ASN A 8 10.02 -0.74 3.26
C ASN A 8 10.39 -1.39 4.59
N TRP A 9 10.04 -0.73 5.68
CA TRP A 9 10.30 -1.19 7.04
C TRP A 9 9.00 -1.27 7.82
N PHE A 10 8.69 -2.47 8.30
CA PHE A 10 7.46 -2.81 9.00
C PHE A 10 7.75 -3.05 10.48
N LYS A 11 6.81 -2.68 11.34
CA LYS A 11 6.88 -3.03 12.77
C LYS A 11 6.91 -4.53 12.97
N THR A 12 7.64 -4.97 14.00
CA THR A 12 7.73 -6.38 14.43
C THR A 12 6.86 -6.69 15.64
N ASP A 13 5.95 -5.78 16.01
CA ASP A 13 5.06 -5.87 17.18
C ASP A 13 3.76 -6.68 16.93
N GLY A 14 3.62 -7.31 15.77
CA GLY A 14 2.42 -8.04 15.36
C GLY A 14 1.36 -7.18 14.67
N SER A 15 1.55 -5.87 14.56
CA SER A 15 0.68 -4.99 13.78
C SER A 15 0.92 -5.10 12.27
N GLY A 16 2.15 -5.47 11.87
CA GLY A 16 2.57 -5.47 10.46
C GLY A 16 2.48 -4.09 9.80
N SER A 17 2.50 -3.02 10.61
CA SER A 17 2.39 -1.65 10.13
C SER A 17 3.64 -1.22 9.36
N TRP A 18 3.45 -0.65 8.18
CA TRP A 18 4.52 0.01 7.44
C TRP A 18 4.78 1.40 8.04
N GLU A 19 5.99 1.61 8.58
CA GLU A 19 6.34 2.85 9.28
C GLU A 19 7.34 3.69 8.51
N TYR A 20 8.28 3.04 7.79
CA TYR A 20 9.29 3.76 7.02
C TYR A 20 9.43 3.18 5.62
N GLY A 21 9.46 4.06 4.63
CA GLY A 21 9.91 3.79 3.28
C GLY A 21 11.17 4.60 3.00
N VAL A 22 12.26 3.96 2.59
CA VAL A 22 13.52 4.62 2.27
C VAL A 22 13.89 4.30 0.84
N TYR A 23 13.99 5.33 -0.02
CA TYR A 23 14.27 5.17 -1.45
C TYR A 23 15.41 6.08 -1.88
N ASP A 24 15.73 6.13 -3.16
CA ASP A 24 16.93 6.82 -3.64
C ASP A 24 16.90 8.32 -3.38
N SER A 25 15.79 9.00 -3.65
CA SER A 25 15.65 10.45 -3.50
C SER A 25 14.65 10.89 -2.44
N ILE A 26 13.78 9.96 -2.00
CA ILE A 26 12.71 10.25 -1.06
C ILE A 26 12.64 9.21 0.05
N SER A 27 12.03 9.61 1.16
CA SER A 27 11.59 8.71 2.23
C SER A 27 10.15 8.99 2.60
N ILE A 28 9.46 7.97 3.09
CA ILE A 28 8.07 8.04 3.52
C ILE A 28 8.00 7.63 4.99
N LEU A 29 7.40 8.45 5.82
CA LEU A 29 7.07 8.16 7.22
C LEU A 29 5.97 9.10 7.70
N ASN A 30 5.22 8.69 8.72
CA ASN A 30 4.14 9.49 9.30
C ASN A 30 3.12 10.01 8.25
N ASN A 31 2.79 9.19 7.26
CA ASN A 31 1.93 9.59 6.13
C ASN A 31 2.42 10.82 5.35
N ARG A 32 3.73 11.04 5.27
CA ARG A 32 4.33 12.15 4.54
C ARG A 32 5.50 11.69 3.68
N ILE A 33 5.74 12.41 2.60
CA ILE A 33 6.87 12.18 1.69
C ILE A 33 7.92 13.26 1.92
N TYR A 34 9.12 12.82 2.27
CA TYR A 34 10.29 13.65 2.54
C TYR A 34 11.30 13.53 1.41
N THR A 35 12.12 14.56 1.22
CA THR A 35 13.31 14.50 0.38
C THR A 35 14.51 14.04 1.23
N ASN A 36 15.32 13.15 0.70
CA ASN A 36 16.55 12.69 1.32
C ASN A 36 17.63 13.79 1.18
N ALA A 37 17.95 14.48 2.27
CA ALA A 37 18.90 15.59 2.24
C ALA A 37 20.35 15.14 2.43
N ASN A 38 20.61 14.22 3.37
CA ASN A 38 21.97 13.76 3.68
C ASN A 38 21.95 12.34 4.27
N ILE A 39 22.99 11.56 3.97
CA ILE A 39 23.17 10.22 4.52
C ILE A 39 24.63 10.03 4.92
N ARG A 40 24.85 9.73 6.20
CA ARG A 40 26.18 9.53 6.76
C ARG A 40 26.27 8.19 7.50
N LYS A 41 27.38 7.48 7.31
CA LYS A 41 27.67 6.25 8.07
C LYS A 41 28.61 6.60 9.23
N LYS A 42 28.20 6.23 10.45
CA LYS A 42 29.00 6.36 11.69
C LYS A 42 29.16 4.97 12.33
N GLY A 43 30.25 4.29 12.01
CA GLY A 43 30.48 2.91 12.47
C GLY A 43 29.39 1.96 11.92
N LYS A 44 28.60 1.34 12.81
CA LYS A 44 27.46 0.47 12.44
C LYS A 44 26.16 1.25 12.20
N ARG A 45 26.08 2.50 12.62
CA ARG A 45 24.90 3.36 12.50
C ARG A 45 24.94 4.14 11.20
N ILE A 46 23.78 4.28 10.56
CA ILE A 46 23.57 5.14 9.39
C ILE A 46 22.62 6.25 9.82
N GLU A 47 23.05 7.49 9.73
CA GLU A 47 22.24 8.67 10.00
C GLU A 47 21.73 9.23 8.68
N MET A 48 20.44 9.54 8.62
CA MET A 48 19.79 10.09 7.46
C MET A 48 19.01 11.34 7.85
N THR A 49 19.29 12.46 7.19
CA THR A 49 18.53 13.70 7.33
C THR A 49 17.50 13.77 6.22
N LEU A 50 16.25 13.95 6.62
CA LEU A 50 15.09 14.10 5.76
C LEU A 50 14.61 15.53 5.84
N LYS A 51 14.11 16.06 4.71
CA LYS A 51 13.53 17.38 4.62
C LYS A 51 12.08 17.28 4.18
N ASP A 52 11.16 17.81 4.98
CA ASP A 52 9.74 17.87 4.64
C ASP A 52 9.56 18.75 3.40
N ARG A 53 8.72 18.31 2.47
CA ARG A 53 8.51 19.01 1.19
C ARG A 53 7.75 20.32 1.34
N GLU A 54 6.85 20.38 2.30
CA GLU A 54 5.96 21.52 2.52
C GLU A 54 6.57 22.49 3.54
N SER A 55 6.85 22.02 4.76
CA SER A 55 7.37 22.87 5.84
C SER A 55 8.86 23.19 5.74
N GLN A 56 9.61 22.43 4.94
CA GLN A 56 11.07 22.49 4.83
C GLN A 56 11.81 22.15 6.13
N GLU A 57 11.11 21.66 7.14
CA GLU A 57 11.69 21.20 8.40
C GLU A 57 12.55 19.97 8.20
N GLU A 58 13.63 19.88 8.95
CA GLU A 58 14.55 18.76 8.90
C GLU A 58 14.31 17.78 10.05
N MET A 59 14.37 16.50 9.71
CA MET A 59 14.26 15.39 10.64
C MET A 59 15.45 14.46 10.46
N THR A 60 15.93 13.88 11.53
CA THR A 60 17.03 12.90 11.48
C THR A 60 16.55 11.54 11.96
N LEU A 61 16.80 10.52 11.13
CA LEU A 61 16.63 9.11 11.44
C LEU A 61 17.98 8.44 11.61
N SER A 62 18.06 7.52 12.56
CA SER A 62 19.21 6.65 12.76
C SER A 62 18.83 5.21 12.48
N PHE A 63 19.60 4.52 11.67
CA PHE A 63 19.42 3.12 11.29
C PHE A 63 20.60 2.31 11.80
N THR A 64 20.33 1.23 12.52
CA THR A 64 21.34 0.26 12.99
C THR A 64 20.99 -1.13 12.48
N PRO A 65 21.46 -1.51 11.26
CA PRO A 65 21.20 -2.83 10.68
C PRO A 65 21.72 -3.96 11.59
N GLN A 66 20.92 -5.02 11.73
CA GLN A 66 21.23 -6.20 12.51
C GLN A 66 21.66 -7.36 11.60
N LYS A 67 22.27 -8.40 12.19
CA LYS A 67 22.76 -9.57 11.44
C LYS A 67 21.63 -10.46 10.91
N ASP A 68 20.47 -10.41 11.53
CA ASP A 68 19.27 -11.17 11.19
C ASP A 68 18.41 -10.54 10.09
N GLY A 69 18.87 -9.44 9.48
CA GLY A 69 18.15 -8.70 8.45
C GLY A 69 17.19 -7.65 8.98
N THR A 70 16.98 -7.59 10.30
CA THR A 70 16.20 -6.50 10.91
C THR A 70 17.01 -5.21 11.01
N CYS A 71 16.36 -4.11 11.36
CA CYS A 71 17.01 -2.84 11.60
C CYS A 71 16.40 -2.16 12.83
N LYS A 72 17.25 -1.67 13.71
CA LYS A 72 16.81 -0.73 14.73
C LYS A 72 16.74 0.65 14.12
N ILE A 73 15.57 1.28 14.20
CA ILE A 73 15.34 2.62 13.65
C ILE A 73 14.94 3.55 14.79
N GLN A 74 15.51 4.72 14.82
CA GLN A 74 15.25 5.74 15.82
C GLN A 74 15.08 7.10 15.16
N GLN A 75 13.97 7.77 15.41
CA GLN A 75 13.83 9.20 15.17
C GLN A 75 14.48 9.97 16.33
N LYS A 76 15.13 11.09 16.04
CA LYS A 76 15.74 11.91 17.10
C LYS A 76 14.72 12.30 18.17
N GLY A 77 14.99 11.93 19.41
CA GLY A 77 14.11 12.19 20.56
C GLY A 77 13.03 11.13 20.81
N ALA A 78 12.94 10.09 19.98
CA ALA A 78 12.03 8.96 20.17
C ALA A 78 12.78 7.69 20.61
N GLU A 79 12.02 6.67 20.98
CA GLU A 79 12.54 5.34 21.32
C GLU A 79 13.08 4.62 20.07
N GLU A 80 14.14 3.83 20.26
CA GLU A 80 14.69 2.95 19.24
C GLU A 80 13.87 1.65 19.17
N LEU A 81 13.24 1.39 18.03
CA LEU A 81 12.42 0.19 17.81
C LEU A 81 13.01 -0.69 16.70
N VAL A 82 12.60 -1.97 16.70
CA VAL A 82 13.05 -2.97 15.73
C VAL A 82 12.04 -3.08 14.59
N TYR A 83 12.55 -3.10 13.35
CA TYR A 83 11.75 -3.20 12.12
C TYR A 83 12.30 -4.29 11.21
N SER A 84 11.42 -4.88 10.40
CA SER A 84 11.74 -5.85 9.37
C SER A 84 11.37 -5.33 7.98
N LYS A 85 12.07 -5.79 6.95
CA LYS A 85 11.67 -5.57 5.55
C LYS A 85 10.53 -6.49 5.13
N GLU A 86 10.32 -7.58 5.85
CA GLU A 86 9.20 -8.49 5.66
C GLU A 86 8.04 -8.08 6.57
N ARG A 87 6.85 -7.96 5.98
CA ARG A 87 5.64 -7.69 6.73
C ARG A 87 5.22 -8.94 7.48
N THR A 88 5.14 -8.85 8.80
CA THR A 88 4.57 -9.93 9.61
C THR A 88 3.05 -10.00 9.43
N PRO A 89 2.44 -11.19 9.50
CA PRO A 89 0.98 -11.32 9.54
C PRO A 89 0.39 -10.48 10.66
N ILE A 90 -0.76 -9.86 10.40
CA ILE A 90 -1.50 -9.11 11.41
C ILE A 90 -2.06 -10.12 12.41
N THR A 91 -1.63 -10.03 13.67
CA THR A 91 -2.12 -10.85 14.78
C THR A 91 -3.01 -10.06 15.75
N GLN A 92 -3.01 -8.72 15.61
CA GLN A 92 -3.85 -7.84 16.42
C GLN A 92 -5.10 -7.48 15.62
N VAL A 93 -6.27 -7.79 16.17
CA VAL A 93 -7.55 -7.35 15.61
C VAL A 93 -7.70 -5.86 15.96
N ALA A 94 -7.96 -5.04 14.96
CA ALA A 94 -8.30 -3.64 15.18
C ALA A 94 -9.58 -3.52 16.03
N ALA A 95 -9.68 -2.45 16.81
CA ALA A 95 -10.92 -2.15 17.53
C ALA A 95 -12.09 -2.03 16.55
N GLU A 96 -13.29 -2.40 17.00
CA GLU A 96 -14.50 -2.26 16.18
C GLU A 96 -14.67 -0.80 15.73
N PRO A 97 -14.95 -0.58 14.44
CA PRO A 97 -15.08 0.77 13.90
C PRO A 97 -16.35 1.46 14.43
N ASP A 98 -16.25 2.76 14.73
CA ASP A 98 -17.43 3.58 15.06
C ASP A 98 -18.14 4.01 13.75
N PHE A 99 -19.17 3.25 13.38
CA PHE A 99 -19.96 3.49 12.18
C PHE A 99 -20.64 4.88 12.13
N LYS A 100 -20.80 5.57 13.26
CA LYS A 100 -21.40 6.92 13.28
C LYS A 100 -20.53 7.98 12.63
N GLN A 101 -19.22 7.74 12.51
CA GLN A 101 -18.27 8.68 11.92
C GLN A 101 -18.03 8.45 10.42
N PHE A 102 -18.55 7.37 9.84
CA PHE A 102 -18.29 7.01 8.44
C PHE A 102 -18.96 7.93 7.43
N PHE A 103 -20.15 8.43 7.73
CA PHE A 103 -20.93 9.27 6.81
C PHE A 103 -20.70 10.74 7.14
N ARG A 104 -19.68 11.33 6.55
CA ARG A 104 -19.39 12.75 6.62
C ARG A 104 -18.70 13.20 5.34
N GLN A 105 -19.03 14.39 4.87
CA GLN A 105 -18.30 14.99 3.76
C GLN A 105 -17.00 15.60 4.27
N ASP A 106 -15.87 15.14 3.75
CA ASP A 106 -14.57 15.67 4.14
C ASP A 106 -13.55 15.53 2.99
N SER A 107 -12.50 16.35 3.07
CA SER A 107 -11.37 16.34 2.15
C SER A 107 -10.42 15.21 2.51
N THR A 108 -10.20 14.33 1.57
CA THR A 108 -9.37 13.13 1.69
C THR A 108 -8.11 13.28 0.85
N TYR A 109 -6.99 12.77 1.33
CA TYR A 109 -5.70 12.89 0.67
C TYR A 109 -5.08 11.53 0.40
N LEU A 110 -4.81 11.25 -0.88
CA LEU A 110 -4.06 10.08 -1.31
C LEU A 110 -2.72 10.53 -1.87
N GLN A 111 -1.66 9.88 -1.42
CA GLN A 111 -0.32 10.11 -1.95
C GLN A 111 0.43 8.79 -2.07
N GLY A 112 1.54 8.79 -2.78
CA GLY A 112 2.34 7.58 -2.88
C GLY A 112 3.62 7.74 -3.66
N TYR A 113 4.27 6.60 -3.82
CA TYR A 113 5.51 6.48 -4.55
C TYR A 113 5.52 5.19 -5.39
N ILE A 114 5.81 5.34 -6.67
CA ILE A 114 5.95 4.23 -7.61
C ILE A 114 7.45 3.94 -7.75
N ASN A 115 7.90 2.88 -7.12
CA ASN A 115 9.27 2.42 -7.22
C ASN A 115 9.52 1.81 -8.61
N GLY A 116 10.61 2.19 -9.26
CA GLY A 116 10.91 1.76 -10.63
C GLY A 116 10.17 2.55 -11.69
N TYR A 117 9.47 3.64 -11.32
CA TYR A 117 8.90 4.56 -12.30
C TYR A 117 9.99 5.25 -13.11
N ASP A 118 9.79 5.32 -14.42
CA ASP A 118 10.61 6.08 -15.37
C ASP A 118 9.65 6.84 -16.29
N PRO A 119 9.82 8.16 -16.51
CA PRO A 119 8.98 8.93 -17.43
C PRO A 119 8.91 8.35 -18.85
N ARG A 120 9.91 7.54 -19.26
CA ARG A 120 9.93 6.84 -20.56
C ARG A 120 8.94 5.67 -20.64
N LEU A 121 8.26 5.31 -19.55
CA LEU A 121 7.19 4.30 -19.54
C LEU A 121 5.95 4.74 -20.34
N GLY A 122 5.89 6.02 -20.75
CA GLY A 122 4.83 6.53 -21.61
C GLY A 122 3.55 6.95 -20.88
N PHE A 123 3.60 7.10 -19.56
CA PHE A 123 2.54 7.71 -18.76
C PHE A 123 3.13 8.59 -17.64
N ASP A 124 2.48 9.70 -17.36
CA ASP A 124 2.77 10.64 -16.28
C ASP A 124 1.53 10.93 -15.43
N THR A 125 0.47 10.20 -15.69
CA THR A 125 -0.80 10.30 -14.98
C THR A 125 -1.33 8.93 -14.58
N GLY A 126 -2.13 8.91 -13.53
CA GLY A 126 -2.98 7.80 -13.14
C GLY A 126 -4.41 8.28 -12.94
N LEU A 127 -5.32 7.35 -12.68
CA LEU A 127 -6.73 7.64 -12.42
C LEU A 127 -7.16 7.00 -11.10
N ILE A 128 -8.12 7.65 -10.43
CA ILE A 128 -8.95 7.06 -9.38
C ILE A 128 -10.39 7.24 -9.83
N TYR A 129 -11.19 6.19 -9.72
CA TYR A 129 -12.63 6.29 -9.94
C TYR A 129 -13.32 6.45 -8.59
N LEU A 130 -14.00 7.58 -8.41
CA LEU A 130 -14.84 7.87 -7.24
C LEU A 130 -16.28 7.53 -7.63
N SER A 131 -16.71 6.31 -7.31
CA SER A 131 -18.06 5.86 -7.62
C SER A 131 -19.06 6.42 -6.62
N ASN A 132 -20.20 6.89 -7.11
CA ASN A 132 -21.34 7.24 -6.29
C ASN A 132 -22.40 6.13 -6.42
N GLU A 133 -22.55 5.34 -5.38
CA GLU A 133 -23.46 4.19 -5.35
C GLU A 133 -24.94 4.57 -5.53
N LEU A 134 -25.31 5.80 -5.16
CA LEU A 134 -26.68 6.28 -5.28
C LEU A 134 -27.04 6.69 -6.72
N THR A 135 -26.12 7.42 -7.39
CA THR A 135 -26.33 7.87 -8.77
C THR A 135 -25.81 6.89 -9.80
N ARG A 136 -24.96 5.94 -9.39
CA ARG A 136 -24.21 5.01 -10.25
C ARG A 136 -23.33 5.73 -11.28
N GLU A 137 -22.79 6.85 -10.89
CA GLU A 137 -21.88 7.65 -11.69
C GLU A 137 -20.46 7.52 -11.14
N ASP A 138 -19.50 7.42 -12.05
CA ASP A 138 -18.08 7.40 -11.73
C ASP A 138 -17.47 8.77 -12.02
N TYR A 139 -16.74 9.30 -11.06
CA TYR A 139 -16.03 10.57 -11.18
C TYR A 139 -14.52 10.31 -11.27
N PRO A 140 -13.95 10.25 -12.49
CA PRO A 140 -12.53 10.02 -12.65
C PRO A 140 -11.72 11.21 -12.12
N THR A 141 -10.84 10.95 -11.18
CA THR A 141 -9.89 11.92 -10.64
C THR A 141 -8.50 11.61 -11.15
N VAL A 142 -7.87 12.60 -11.80
CA VAL A 142 -6.53 12.43 -12.37
C VAL A 142 -5.47 12.61 -11.28
N ILE A 143 -4.54 11.68 -11.22
CA ILE A 143 -3.34 11.74 -10.40
C ILE A 143 -2.17 12.16 -11.30
N GLN A 144 -1.42 13.18 -10.92
CA GLN A 144 -0.18 13.56 -11.58
C GLN A 144 0.99 12.81 -10.94
N ILE A 145 1.83 12.22 -11.76
CA ILE A 145 3.01 11.47 -11.32
C ILE A 145 4.25 12.31 -11.61
N ALA A 146 4.98 12.66 -10.56
CA ALA A 146 6.22 13.40 -10.71
C ALA A 146 7.33 12.54 -11.34
N PRO A 147 8.36 13.12 -11.98
CA PRO A 147 9.44 12.39 -12.61
C PRO A 147 10.19 11.41 -11.70
N ASN A 148 10.16 11.62 -10.40
CA ASN A 148 10.74 10.72 -9.40
C ASN A 148 9.77 9.60 -8.95
N GLY A 149 8.59 9.48 -9.56
CA GLY A 149 7.59 8.46 -9.24
C GLY A 149 6.67 8.80 -8.06
N SER A 150 6.82 9.96 -7.41
CA SER A 150 5.87 10.37 -6.37
C SER A 150 4.59 10.93 -6.99
N PHE A 151 3.45 10.69 -6.32
CA PHE A 151 2.16 11.22 -6.72
C PHE A 151 1.35 11.66 -5.51
N SER A 152 0.39 12.53 -5.73
CA SER A 152 -0.60 12.90 -4.73
C SER A 152 -1.86 13.44 -5.38
N CYS A 153 -3.00 13.24 -4.73
CA CYS A 153 -4.23 13.90 -5.09
C CYS A 153 -5.11 14.15 -3.86
N ARG A 154 -5.96 15.15 -3.96
CA ARG A 154 -6.96 15.49 -2.96
C ARG A 154 -8.33 15.42 -3.60
N PHE A 155 -9.27 14.80 -2.91
CA PHE A 155 -10.65 14.67 -3.36
C PHE A 155 -11.60 14.72 -2.15
N ILE A 156 -12.87 14.98 -2.41
CA ILE A 156 -13.90 15.04 -1.37
C ILE A 156 -14.74 13.78 -1.51
N ILE A 157 -14.96 13.09 -0.40
CA ILE A 157 -15.87 11.95 -0.30
C ILE A 157 -16.82 12.14 0.89
N ASN A 158 -17.98 11.51 0.83
CA ASN A 158 -19.04 11.60 1.84
C ASN A 158 -19.29 10.29 2.60
N HIS A 159 -18.61 9.24 2.22
CA HIS A 159 -18.61 7.93 2.85
C HIS A 159 -17.27 7.22 2.60
N PRO A 160 -16.94 6.15 3.36
CA PRO A 160 -15.80 5.30 3.05
C PRO A 160 -15.90 4.74 1.64
N ILE A 161 -14.80 4.68 0.93
CA ILE A 161 -14.73 4.12 -0.40
C ILE A 161 -13.68 3.03 -0.52
N GLU A 162 -14.01 2.01 -1.30
CA GLU A 162 -13.07 1.13 -1.95
C GLU A 162 -12.85 1.65 -3.38
N SER A 163 -11.62 1.76 -3.80
CA SER A 163 -11.27 2.19 -5.15
C SER A 163 -9.89 1.65 -5.53
N SER A 164 -9.40 2.06 -6.69
CA SER A 164 -8.07 1.67 -7.17
C SER A 164 -7.33 2.86 -7.78
N VAL A 165 -6.03 2.88 -7.57
CA VAL A 165 -5.13 3.68 -8.39
C VAL A 165 -4.92 2.92 -9.69
N VAL A 166 -5.34 3.51 -10.81
CA VAL A 166 -5.23 2.92 -12.14
C VAL A 166 -4.02 3.51 -12.84
N LEU A 167 -3.03 2.66 -13.11
CA LEU A 167 -1.80 2.98 -13.83
C LEU A 167 -1.75 2.18 -15.13
N GLY A 168 -2.04 2.83 -16.25
CA GLY A 168 -2.28 2.15 -17.53
C GLY A 168 -3.48 1.21 -17.42
N HIS A 169 -3.24 -0.10 -17.50
CA HIS A 169 -4.28 -1.13 -17.37
C HIS A 169 -4.27 -1.85 -16.01
N ASN A 170 -3.46 -1.38 -15.07
CA ASN A 170 -3.27 -2.04 -13.79
C ASN A 170 -4.04 -1.31 -12.69
N TRP A 171 -4.83 -2.06 -11.93
CA TRP A 171 -5.66 -1.58 -10.83
C TRP A 171 -5.00 -1.98 -9.51
N ILE A 172 -4.65 -0.99 -8.70
CA ILE A 172 -4.04 -1.18 -7.38
C ILE A 172 -5.06 -0.75 -6.33
N PRO A 173 -5.70 -1.69 -5.63
CA PRO A 173 -6.81 -1.39 -4.74
C PRO A 173 -6.37 -0.64 -3.49
N PHE A 174 -7.26 0.19 -2.96
CA PHE A 174 -7.14 0.83 -1.67
C PHE A 174 -8.52 1.07 -1.04
N TYR A 175 -8.52 1.24 0.28
CA TYR A 175 -9.67 1.69 1.06
C TYR A 175 -9.31 2.98 1.78
N ILE A 176 -10.23 3.94 1.80
CA ILE A 176 -10.03 5.22 2.49
C ILE A 176 -11.35 5.79 3.00
N GLU A 177 -11.27 6.48 4.13
CA GLU A 177 -12.42 7.12 4.78
C GLU A 177 -12.32 8.65 4.66
N PRO A 178 -13.48 9.36 4.78
CA PRO A 178 -13.51 10.82 4.74
C PRO A 178 -12.54 11.45 5.75
N GLY A 179 -11.77 12.44 5.30
CA GLY A 179 -10.81 13.19 6.14
C GLY A 179 -9.49 12.49 6.43
N GLN A 180 -9.29 11.28 5.90
CA GLN A 180 -8.05 10.54 6.11
C GLN A 180 -6.98 10.86 5.06
N THR A 181 -5.74 10.59 5.42
CA THR A 181 -4.60 10.50 4.50
C THR A 181 -4.18 9.04 4.40
N LEU A 182 -4.07 8.55 3.17
CA LEU A 182 -3.49 7.24 2.85
C LEU A 182 -2.24 7.44 2.00
N THR A 183 -1.15 6.79 2.40
CA THR A 183 0.08 6.76 1.61
C THR A 183 0.31 5.36 1.07
N MET A 184 0.62 5.25 -0.23
CA MET A 184 0.85 3.99 -0.92
C MET A 184 2.29 3.89 -1.42
N TYR A 185 2.87 2.70 -1.31
CA TYR A 185 4.05 2.30 -2.06
C TYR A 185 3.65 1.26 -3.11
N ILE A 186 4.03 1.51 -4.35
CA ILE A 186 3.74 0.64 -5.49
C ILE A 186 5.06 0.20 -6.10
N ASP A 187 5.29 -1.10 -6.19
CA ASP A 187 6.44 -1.66 -6.90
C ASP A 187 6.04 -1.92 -8.36
N TRP A 188 6.58 -1.10 -9.27
CA TRP A 188 6.22 -1.18 -10.69
C TRP A 188 6.62 -2.51 -11.33
N GLU A 189 7.73 -3.09 -10.91
CA GLU A 189 8.15 -4.41 -11.41
C GLU A 189 7.14 -5.50 -11.02
N ALA A 190 6.63 -5.47 -9.79
CA ALA A 190 5.60 -6.39 -9.33
C ALA A 190 4.25 -6.20 -10.06
N VAL A 191 3.87 -4.94 -10.35
CA VAL A 191 2.69 -4.61 -11.17
C VAL A 191 2.82 -5.21 -12.56
N MET A 192 3.99 -5.03 -13.20
CA MET A 192 4.26 -5.59 -14.53
C MET A 192 4.36 -7.11 -14.54
N ALA A 193 4.81 -7.73 -13.44
CA ALA A 193 4.82 -9.18 -13.30
C ALA A 193 3.38 -9.73 -13.31
N ARG A 194 2.46 -9.11 -12.56
CA ARG A 194 1.02 -9.44 -12.61
C ARG A 194 0.44 -9.28 -14.01
N SER A 195 0.71 -8.16 -14.67
CA SER A 195 0.21 -7.90 -16.03
C SER A 195 0.67 -8.97 -17.03
N ARG A 196 1.90 -9.48 -16.90
CA ARG A 196 2.45 -10.53 -17.77
C ARG A 196 1.94 -11.92 -17.44
N ALA A 197 1.57 -12.18 -16.18
CA ALA A 197 1.13 -13.50 -15.73
C ALA A 197 -0.18 -13.96 -16.38
N ARG A 198 -0.99 -13.04 -16.93
CA ARG A 198 -2.33 -13.31 -17.50
C ARG A 198 -3.26 -14.06 -16.54
N ASP A 199 -3.00 -13.93 -15.24
CA ASP A 199 -3.77 -14.56 -14.17
C ASP A 199 -4.39 -13.44 -13.33
N HIS A 200 -5.71 -13.36 -13.28
CA HIS A 200 -6.44 -12.37 -12.49
C HIS A 200 -6.16 -12.48 -10.98
N TYR A 201 -5.83 -13.68 -10.53
CA TYR A 201 -5.51 -13.97 -9.13
C TYR A 201 -4.02 -13.79 -8.78
N PHE A 202 -3.19 -13.39 -9.76
CA PHE A 202 -1.77 -13.15 -9.49
C PHE A 202 -1.60 -11.91 -8.62
N PRO A 203 -1.09 -12.02 -7.37
CA PRO A 203 -1.05 -10.90 -6.45
C PRO A 203 -0.03 -9.85 -6.89
N ILE A 204 -0.36 -8.56 -6.70
CA ILE A 204 0.64 -7.50 -6.78
C ILE A 204 1.45 -7.55 -5.48
N ARG A 205 2.67 -8.06 -5.58
CA ARG A 205 3.59 -8.13 -4.44
C ARG A 205 4.17 -6.75 -4.13
N ASN A 206 4.73 -6.61 -2.92
CA ASN A 206 5.47 -5.43 -2.48
C ASN A 206 4.68 -4.11 -2.51
N THR A 207 3.34 -4.12 -2.58
CA THR A 207 2.54 -2.93 -2.32
C THR A 207 2.43 -2.72 -0.83
N ALA A 208 2.64 -1.49 -0.36
CA ALA A 208 2.51 -1.13 1.05
C ALA A 208 1.59 0.08 1.23
N TYR A 209 0.93 0.13 2.38
CA TYR A 209 0.00 1.19 2.76
C TYR A 209 0.37 1.73 4.13
N MET A 210 0.25 3.05 4.30
CA MET A 210 0.48 3.76 5.57
C MET A 210 -0.70 4.68 5.82
N GLY A 211 -1.16 4.73 7.07
CA GLY A 211 -2.29 5.55 7.50
C GLY A 211 -3.38 4.75 8.20
N PRO A 212 -4.44 5.43 8.66
CA PRO A 212 -5.51 4.78 9.43
C PRO A 212 -6.19 3.62 8.68
N SER A 213 -6.38 3.75 7.36
CA SER A 213 -7.02 2.74 6.50
C SER A 213 -6.05 1.69 5.92
N ALA A 214 -4.80 1.67 6.35
CA ALA A 214 -3.78 0.79 5.78
C ALA A 214 -4.12 -0.70 5.93
N SER A 215 -4.62 -1.14 7.10
CA SER A 215 -4.99 -2.54 7.35
C SER A 215 -6.08 -3.03 6.41
N LEU A 216 -7.12 -2.23 6.20
CA LEU A 216 -8.21 -2.56 5.27
C LEU A 216 -7.73 -2.58 3.82
N SER A 217 -6.86 -1.63 3.43
CA SER A 217 -6.24 -1.63 2.09
C SER A 217 -5.39 -2.88 1.83
N TYR A 218 -4.70 -3.40 2.86
CA TYR A 218 -4.00 -4.69 2.74
C TYR A 218 -4.97 -5.86 2.57
N LEU A 219 -6.08 -5.89 3.31
CA LEU A 219 -7.10 -6.93 3.19
C LEU A 219 -7.72 -6.95 1.80
N LEU A 220 -8.06 -5.78 1.25
CA LEU A 220 -8.57 -5.67 -0.12
C LEU A 220 -7.55 -6.17 -1.16
N LYS A 221 -6.29 -5.77 -1.03
CA LYS A 221 -5.24 -6.21 -1.94
C LYS A 221 -5.09 -7.74 -1.94
N ASP A 222 -5.23 -8.35 -0.78
CA ASP A 222 -5.05 -9.79 -0.59
C ASP A 222 -6.38 -10.55 -0.69
N PHE A 223 -7.52 -9.87 -0.94
CA PHE A 223 -8.86 -10.47 -0.98
C PHE A 223 -8.97 -11.61 -1.99
N ASP A 224 -8.41 -11.45 -3.18
CA ASP A 224 -8.40 -12.51 -4.20
C ASP A 224 -7.68 -13.77 -3.73
N ASN A 225 -6.73 -13.66 -2.79
CA ASN A 225 -6.03 -14.80 -2.19
C ASN A 225 -6.87 -15.51 -1.12
N LEU A 226 -7.92 -14.87 -0.61
CA LEU A 226 -8.88 -15.46 0.34
C LEU A 226 -9.98 -16.25 -0.36
N ILE A 227 -10.14 -16.05 -1.68
CA ILE A 227 -11.10 -16.79 -2.48
C ILE A 227 -10.62 -18.22 -2.61
N THR A 228 -11.33 -19.15 -1.99
CA THR A 228 -10.98 -20.58 -1.93
C THR A 228 -11.27 -21.33 -3.23
N TYR A 229 -11.88 -20.67 -4.20
CA TYR A 229 -12.20 -21.26 -5.50
C TYR A 229 -11.97 -20.28 -6.64
N ARG A 230 -11.70 -20.84 -7.84
CA ARG A 230 -11.64 -20.08 -9.10
C ARG A 230 -12.87 -20.39 -9.92
N TYR A 231 -13.46 -19.37 -10.54
CA TYR A 231 -14.65 -19.54 -11.38
C TYR A 231 -14.45 -20.57 -12.50
N GLU A 232 -13.25 -20.63 -13.07
CA GLU A 232 -12.88 -21.60 -14.10
C GLU A 232 -12.93 -23.04 -13.58
N ASP A 233 -12.46 -23.29 -12.37
CA ASP A 233 -12.50 -24.60 -11.73
C ASP A 233 -13.95 -25.00 -11.39
N LEU A 234 -14.76 -24.06 -10.92
CA LEU A 234 -16.20 -24.29 -10.70
C LEU A 234 -16.93 -24.61 -12.01
N SER A 235 -16.68 -23.83 -13.05
CA SER A 235 -17.28 -24.03 -14.37
C SER A 235 -16.89 -25.40 -14.97
N LYS A 236 -15.64 -25.81 -14.78
CA LYS A 236 -15.15 -27.15 -15.17
C LYS A 236 -15.84 -28.24 -14.37
N SER A 237 -15.90 -28.08 -13.05
CA SER A 237 -16.55 -29.05 -12.15
C SER A 237 -18.04 -29.19 -12.46
N GLN A 238 -18.75 -28.08 -12.76
CA GLN A 238 -20.16 -28.10 -13.16
C GLN A 238 -20.40 -28.88 -14.46
N LYS A 239 -19.45 -28.87 -15.39
CA LYS A 239 -19.55 -29.57 -16.67
C LYS A 239 -19.18 -31.06 -16.59
N THR A 240 -18.37 -31.44 -15.61
CA THR A 240 -17.79 -32.78 -15.52
C THR A 240 -18.41 -33.65 -14.44
N LEU A 241 -18.99 -33.06 -13.39
CA LEU A 241 -19.59 -33.75 -12.27
C LEU A 241 -21.10 -33.96 -12.47
N THR A 242 -21.65 -35.04 -11.93
CA THR A 242 -23.10 -35.17 -11.80
C THR A 242 -23.66 -34.14 -10.80
N PRO A 243 -24.96 -33.82 -10.82
CA PRO A 243 -25.55 -32.84 -9.89
C PRO A 243 -25.27 -33.14 -8.41
N ASP A 244 -25.31 -34.41 -8.01
CA ASP A 244 -25.03 -34.82 -6.63
C ASP A 244 -23.55 -34.66 -6.28
N GLN A 245 -22.65 -35.06 -7.16
CA GLN A 245 -21.21 -34.87 -7.01
C GLN A 245 -20.85 -33.39 -6.96
N TYR A 246 -21.47 -32.56 -7.79
CA TYR A 246 -21.23 -31.11 -7.78
C TYR A 246 -21.71 -30.49 -6.47
N LYS A 247 -22.87 -30.91 -5.95
CA LYS A 247 -23.38 -30.45 -4.64
C LYS A 247 -22.43 -30.79 -3.51
N GLU A 248 -21.89 -32.00 -3.47
CA GLU A 248 -20.89 -32.39 -2.47
C GLU A 248 -19.58 -31.60 -2.61
N HIS A 249 -19.13 -31.38 -3.86
CA HIS A 249 -17.95 -30.57 -4.16
C HIS A 249 -18.09 -29.11 -3.69
N MET A 250 -19.30 -28.54 -3.74
CA MET A 250 -19.57 -27.17 -3.34
C MET A 250 -19.67 -26.96 -1.82
N LYS A 251 -20.01 -28.00 -1.05
CA LYS A 251 -20.19 -27.88 0.41
C LYS A 251 -19.02 -27.21 1.14
N PRO A 252 -17.74 -27.62 0.96
CA PRO A 252 -16.60 -27.00 1.63
C PRO A 252 -16.28 -25.60 1.11
N ILE A 253 -16.83 -25.20 -0.04
CA ILE A 253 -16.60 -23.88 -0.65
C ILE A 253 -17.60 -22.86 -0.12
N ILE A 254 -18.81 -23.29 0.26
CA ILE A 254 -19.91 -22.44 0.71
C ILE A 254 -19.97 -22.36 2.26
N ALA A 255 -19.39 -23.34 2.97
CA ALA A 255 -19.31 -23.39 4.41
C ALA A 255 -18.30 -22.40 4.97
#